data_b83eec168e0e49eb2eeeaf097d9f7a84
#
_entry.id   b83eec168e0e49eb2eeeaf097d9f7a84
#
_cell.length_a   1.000
_cell.length_b   1.000
_cell.length_c   1.000
_cell.angle_alpha   90.00
_cell.angle_beta   90.00
_cell.angle_gamma   90.00
#
_symmetry.space_group_name_H-M   'P 1'
#
loop_
_entity.id
_entity.type
_entity.pdbx_description
1 polymer ?
#
loop_
_entity_poly.entity_id
_entity_poly.type
_entity_poly.pdbx_seq_one_letter_code
_entity_poly.pdbx_strand_id
1 'polypeptide(L)'
;ISNGQPYLNFLIPGVVALTTMNGSFNAIAQNLNVQRLYEKAFDQVMISPTPLWQFIVGQIIGGSLRGLYAGVVILVLTIPIGTGLVFNGYSFLIMFLNGAVFSTIGVVVSFYAKNHTDVPRFSNYIIMPMAYLCNTFFSTEQMPHGLREVIGALPLSQTSAMLRTIAAGEKCGYTGVLILTTYLVVFGGL
;
A
#
# COMPACT_ATOMS: atom_id res chain seq x y z
N ILE A 1 -10.28 -15.18 17.79
CA ILE A 1 -11.04 -14.15 18.53
C ILE A 1 -10.01 -13.51 19.44
N SER A 2 -9.38 -12.42 19.00
CA SER A 2 -8.33 -11.80 19.77
C SER A 2 -8.95 -10.87 20.83
N ASN A 3 -8.70 -11.15 22.09
CA ASN A 3 -8.84 -10.26 23.25
C ASN A 3 -10.19 -9.54 23.45
N GLY A 4 -11.33 -10.16 23.15
CA GLY A 4 -12.65 -9.60 23.47
C GLY A 4 -13.08 -8.39 22.61
N GLN A 5 -12.27 -7.96 21.67
CA GLN A 5 -12.63 -6.91 20.70
C GLN A 5 -13.53 -7.48 19.61
N PRO A 6 -14.59 -6.78 19.19
CA PRO A 6 -15.39 -7.22 18.06
C PRO A 6 -14.50 -7.42 16.81
N TYR A 7 -14.69 -8.52 16.12
CA TYR A 7 -13.91 -8.90 14.92
C TYR A 7 -13.79 -7.76 13.90
N LEU A 8 -14.81 -6.93 13.80
CA LEU A 8 -14.81 -5.75 12.92
C LEU A 8 -13.70 -4.75 13.24
N ASN A 9 -13.42 -4.50 14.53
CA ASN A 9 -12.37 -3.54 14.93
C ASN A 9 -10.97 -4.04 14.53
N PHE A 10 -10.78 -5.35 14.45
CA PHE A 10 -9.56 -5.95 13.93
C PHE A 10 -9.49 -5.90 12.39
N LEU A 11 -10.62 -6.13 11.72
CA LEU A 11 -10.69 -6.25 10.26
C LEU A 11 -10.55 -4.89 9.55
N ILE A 12 -11.23 -3.85 10.02
CA ILE A 12 -11.30 -2.54 9.35
C ILE A 12 -9.93 -1.93 9.05
N PRO A 13 -9.00 -1.78 10.02
CA PRO A 13 -7.69 -1.22 9.73
C PRO A 13 -6.89 -2.04 8.70
N GLY A 14 -7.05 -3.37 8.73
CA GLY A 14 -6.45 -4.25 7.74
C GLY A 14 -7.00 -4.03 6.33
N VAL A 15 -8.32 -3.91 6.19
CA VAL A 15 -8.99 -3.62 4.91
C VAL A 15 -8.59 -2.24 4.38
N VAL A 16 -8.47 -1.23 5.25
CA VAL A 16 -7.99 0.12 4.88
C VAL A 16 -6.57 0.05 4.32
N ALA A 17 -5.65 -0.66 4.99
CA ALA A 17 -4.29 -0.84 4.49
C ALA A 17 -4.27 -1.54 3.12
N LEU A 18 -5.08 -2.58 2.95
CA LEU A 18 -5.20 -3.35 1.72
C LEU A 18 -5.79 -2.53 0.56
N THR A 19 -6.85 -1.76 0.81
CA THR A 19 -7.45 -0.91 -0.23
C THR A 19 -6.52 0.22 -0.64
N THR A 20 -5.79 0.82 0.31
CA THR A 20 -4.76 1.83 0.03
C THR A 20 -3.66 1.24 -0.85
N MET A 21 -3.16 0.04 -0.53
CA MET A 21 -2.18 -0.69 -1.33
C MET A 21 -2.67 -0.94 -2.75
N ASN A 22 -3.83 -1.59 -2.89
CA ASN A 22 -4.38 -1.94 -4.20
C ASN A 22 -4.70 -0.69 -5.04
N GLY A 23 -5.26 0.35 -4.42
CA GLY A 23 -5.57 1.62 -5.07
C GLY A 23 -4.32 2.31 -5.61
N SER A 24 -3.23 2.32 -4.83
CA SER A 24 -1.96 2.93 -5.24
C SER A 24 -1.25 2.11 -6.32
N PHE A 25 -1.08 0.81 -6.09
CA PHE A 25 -0.36 -0.08 -7.02
C PHE A 25 -1.04 -0.14 -8.39
N ASN A 26 -2.32 -0.51 -8.44
CA ASN A 26 -3.03 -0.68 -9.70
C ASN A 26 -3.15 0.63 -10.48
N ALA A 27 -3.33 1.76 -9.77
CA ALA A 27 -3.41 3.07 -10.41
C ALA A 27 -2.16 3.39 -11.21
N ILE A 28 -0.98 3.12 -10.67
CA ILE A 28 0.29 3.46 -11.31
C ILE A 28 0.73 2.37 -12.27
N ALA A 29 0.72 1.11 -11.84
CA ALA A 29 1.24 0.01 -12.64
C ALA A 29 0.50 -0.14 -13.97
N GLN A 30 -0.84 -0.04 -13.97
CA GLN A 30 -1.64 -0.13 -15.19
C GLN A 30 -1.53 1.13 -16.04
N ASN A 31 -1.65 2.32 -15.43
CA ASN A 31 -1.63 3.58 -16.18
C ASN A 31 -0.29 3.81 -16.86
N LEU A 32 0.82 3.62 -16.14
CA LEU A 32 2.16 3.80 -16.69
C LEU A 32 2.49 2.74 -17.75
N ASN A 33 1.98 1.50 -17.59
CA ASN A 33 2.12 0.46 -18.59
C ASN A 33 1.40 0.83 -19.90
N VAL A 34 0.18 1.37 -19.82
CA VAL A 34 -0.58 1.85 -20.98
C VAL A 34 0.13 3.03 -21.64
N GLN A 35 0.55 4.03 -20.88
CA GLN A 35 1.27 5.21 -21.38
C GLN A 35 2.56 4.83 -22.11
N ARG A 36 3.27 3.79 -21.64
CA ARG A 36 4.52 3.33 -22.23
C ARG A 36 4.32 2.51 -23.50
N LEU A 37 3.37 1.55 -23.48
CA LEU A 37 3.23 0.55 -24.55
C LEU A 37 2.30 1.01 -25.69
N TYR A 38 1.25 1.79 -25.37
CA TYR A 38 0.21 2.14 -26.34
C TYR A 38 0.21 3.62 -26.71
N GLU A 39 0.23 4.50 -25.73
CA GLU A 39 0.07 5.93 -25.97
C GLU A 39 1.37 6.60 -26.41
N LYS A 40 2.52 5.92 -26.23
CA LYS A 40 3.86 6.50 -26.46
C LYS A 40 4.08 7.86 -25.76
N ALA A 41 3.25 8.15 -24.76
CA ALA A 41 3.34 9.37 -23.97
C ALA A 41 4.69 9.42 -23.21
N PHE A 42 5.23 8.25 -22.87
CA PHE A 42 6.54 8.13 -22.25
C PHE A 42 7.66 8.63 -23.18
N ASP A 43 7.56 8.38 -24.51
CA ASP A 43 8.52 8.88 -25.49
C ASP A 43 8.52 10.41 -25.55
N GLN A 44 7.34 11.03 -25.39
CA GLN A 44 7.21 12.50 -25.32
C GLN A 44 7.86 13.07 -24.04
N VAL A 45 7.77 12.37 -22.92
CA VAL A 45 8.46 12.74 -21.67
C VAL A 45 9.98 12.65 -21.85
N MET A 46 10.47 11.63 -22.56
CA MET A 46 11.91 11.46 -22.84
C MET A 46 12.51 12.55 -23.74
N ILE A 47 11.70 13.13 -24.65
CA ILE A 47 12.11 14.24 -25.52
C ILE A 47 12.00 15.60 -24.80
N SER A 48 11.19 15.65 -23.72
CA SER A 48 11.02 16.87 -22.92
C SER A 48 12.30 17.23 -22.15
N PRO A 49 12.59 18.52 -21.93
CA PRO A 49 13.73 18.96 -21.11
C PRO A 49 13.55 18.63 -19.60
N THR A 50 12.45 18.01 -19.20
CA THR A 50 12.18 17.64 -17.81
C THR A 50 12.97 16.40 -17.41
N PRO A 51 13.67 16.41 -16.27
CA PRO A 51 14.40 15.24 -15.81
C PRO A 51 13.44 14.12 -15.39
N LEU A 52 13.75 12.89 -15.77
CA LEU A 52 12.91 11.70 -15.59
C LEU A 52 12.48 11.47 -14.12
N TRP A 53 13.35 11.81 -13.16
CA TRP A 53 13.05 11.65 -11.75
C TRP A 53 11.83 12.49 -11.29
N GLN A 54 11.61 13.68 -11.86
CA GLN A 54 10.42 14.51 -11.55
C GLN A 54 9.14 13.83 -12.00
N PHE A 55 9.17 13.20 -13.18
CA PHE A 55 8.03 12.41 -13.67
C PHE A 55 7.73 11.23 -12.74
N ILE A 56 8.76 10.47 -12.34
CA ILE A 56 8.61 9.32 -11.44
C ILE A 56 8.05 9.75 -10.08
N VAL A 57 8.59 10.80 -9.48
CA VAL A 57 8.10 11.35 -8.20
C VAL A 57 6.65 11.81 -8.32
N GLY A 58 6.29 12.47 -9.43
CA GLY A 58 4.92 12.85 -9.72
C GLY A 58 3.96 11.65 -9.77
N GLN A 59 4.37 10.57 -10.42
CA GLN A 59 3.60 9.32 -10.47
C GLN A 59 3.43 8.70 -9.06
N ILE A 60 4.49 8.64 -8.26
CA ILE A 60 4.45 8.09 -6.91
C ILE A 60 3.49 8.91 -6.03
N ILE A 61 3.57 10.24 -6.06
CA ILE A 61 2.67 11.11 -5.30
C ILE A 61 1.21 10.93 -5.77
N GLY A 62 0.98 10.93 -7.07
CA GLY A 62 -0.35 10.73 -7.65
C GLY A 62 -0.97 9.38 -7.27
N GLY A 63 -0.17 8.32 -7.29
CA GLY A 63 -0.59 6.99 -6.87
C GLY A 63 -0.88 6.91 -5.37
N SER A 64 -0.04 7.55 -4.55
CA SER A 64 -0.23 7.61 -3.09
C SER A 64 -1.53 8.33 -2.72
N LEU A 65 -1.83 9.45 -3.37
CA LEU A 65 -3.07 10.18 -3.18
C LEU A 65 -4.29 9.37 -3.60
N ARG A 66 -4.20 8.62 -4.70
CA ARG A 66 -5.29 7.74 -5.17
C ARG A 66 -5.55 6.59 -4.20
N GLY A 67 -4.49 5.98 -3.66
CA GLY A 67 -4.60 4.97 -2.62
C GLY A 67 -5.17 5.52 -1.32
N LEU A 68 -4.72 6.70 -0.90
CA LEU A 68 -5.24 7.40 0.26
C LEU A 68 -6.75 7.68 0.10
N TYR A 69 -7.17 8.17 -1.07
CA TYR A 69 -8.59 8.38 -1.37
C TYR A 69 -9.40 7.08 -1.22
N ALA A 70 -8.91 5.97 -1.78
CA ALA A 70 -9.57 4.67 -1.68
C ALA A 70 -9.71 4.21 -0.22
N GLY A 71 -8.67 4.38 0.60
CA GLY A 71 -8.70 4.06 2.02
C GLY A 71 -9.65 4.96 2.82
N VAL A 72 -9.69 6.27 2.52
CA VAL A 72 -10.62 7.21 3.15
C VAL A 72 -12.08 6.83 2.84
N VAL A 73 -12.39 6.42 1.62
CA VAL A 73 -13.75 5.95 1.27
C VAL A 73 -14.17 4.78 2.17
N ILE A 74 -13.27 3.81 2.42
CA ILE A 74 -13.57 2.72 3.35
C ILE A 74 -13.78 3.23 4.77
N LEU A 75 -12.97 4.18 5.24
CA LEU A 75 -13.16 4.78 6.58
C LEU A 75 -14.52 5.46 6.70
N VAL A 76 -14.93 6.22 5.71
CA VAL A 76 -16.24 6.89 5.69
C VAL A 76 -17.38 5.86 5.71
N LEU A 77 -17.25 4.77 4.98
CA LEU A 77 -18.24 3.69 4.96
C LEU A 77 -18.32 2.92 6.29
N THR A 78 -17.30 3.00 7.15
CA THR A 78 -17.32 2.36 8.48
C THR A 78 -17.96 3.22 9.58
N ILE A 79 -18.13 4.52 9.35
CA ILE A 79 -18.77 5.44 10.33
C ILE A 79 -20.17 4.95 10.75
N PRO A 80 -21.09 4.58 9.83
CA PRO A 80 -22.45 4.16 10.22
C PRO A 80 -22.48 2.81 10.98
N ILE A 81 -21.39 2.04 10.96
CA ILE A 81 -21.30 0.75 11.66
C ILE A 81 -21.03 0.94 13.17
N GLY A 82 -20.64 2.15 13.60
CA GLY A 82 -20.51 2.49 15.03
C GLY A 82 -19.35 1.77 15.74
N THR A 83 -18.24 1.53 15.04
CA THR A 83 -17.10 0.73 15.57
C THR A 83 -16.25 1.43 16.62
N GLY A 84 -16.50 2.71 16.90
CA GLY A 84 -15.73 3.48 17.91
C GLY A 84 -14.24 3.64 17.62
N LEU A 85 -13.80 3.32 16.41
CA LEU A 85 -12.40 3.43 16.01
C LEU A 85 -12.02 4.91 15.84
N VAL A 86 -10.88 5.30 16.42
CA VAL A 86 -10.38 6.67 16.34
C VAL A 86 -9.24 6.72 15.32
N PHE A 87 -9.45 7.46 14.23
CA PHE A 87 -8.41 7.72 13.23
C PHE A 87 -7.91 9.15 13.37
N ASN A 88 -6.63 9.30 13.65
CA ASN A 88 -5.95 10.58 13.80
C ASN A 88 -5.24 10.99 12.50
N GLY A 89 -4.79 12.24 12.42
CA GLY A 89 -3.98 12.71 11.28
C GLY A 89 -2.77 11.82 10.96
N TYR A 90 -2.21 11.15 11.97
CA TYR A 90 -1.13 10.20 11.82
C TYR A 90 -1.51 8.94 11.02
N SER A 91 -2.77 8.51 11.10
CA SER A 91 -3.29 7.41 10.28
C SER A 91 -3.24 7.73 8.78
N PHE A 92 -3.56 8.97 8.40
CA PHE A 92 -3.48 9.44 7.02
C PHE A 92 -2.04 9.48 6.50
N LEU A 93 -1.09 9.86 7.36
CA LEU A 93 0.34 9.81 7.02
C LEU A 93 0.79 8.37 6.71
N ILE A 94 0.40 7.41 7.56
CA ILE A 94 0.73 6.00 7.35
C ILE A 94 0.10 5.46 6.07
N MET A 95 -1.16 5.79 5.81
CA MET A 95 -1.84 5.42 4.57
C MET A 95 -1.13 6.01 3.34
N PHE A 96 -0.70 7.27 3.42
CA PHE A 96 0.06 7.92 2.35
C PHE A 96 1.41 7.24 2.11
N LEU A 97 2.17 6.94 3.17
CA LEU A 97 3.45 6.21 3.07
C LEU A 97 3.26 4.81 2.50
N ASN A 98 2.24 4.08 2.95
CA ASN A 98 1.88 2.79 2.37
C ASN A 98 1.61 2.92 0.86
N GLY A 99 0.79 3.90 0.48
CA GLY A 99 0.52 4.22 -0.91
C GLY A 99 1.79 4.54 -1.71
N ALA A 100 2.73 5.30 -1.13
CA ALA A 100 3.99 5.65 -1.78
C ALA A 100 4.86 4.42 -2.05
N VAL A 101 5.01 3.51 -1.07
CA VAL A 101 5.76 2.26 -1.25
C VAL A 101 5.16 1.43 -2.38
N PHE A 102 3.85 1.22 -2.38
CA PHE A 102 3.20 0.41 -3.42
C PHE A 102 3.11 1.10 -4.79
N SER A 103 3.04 2.42 -4.83
CA SER A 103 3.19 3.19 -6.08
C SER A 103 4.59 3.02 -6.67
N THR A 104 5.64 3.04 -5.85
CA THR A 104 7.02 2.82 -6.29
C THR A 104 7.18 1.41 -6.87
N ILE A 105 6.65 0.39 -6.19
CA ILE A 105 6.62 -0.97 -6.73
C ILE A 105 5.84 -1.01 -8.06
N GLY A 106 4.73 -0.29 -8.17
CA GLY A 106 3.95 -0.16 -9.40
C GLY A 106 4.75 0.44 -10.56
N VAL A 107 5.56 1.48 -10.29
CA VAL A 107 6.49 2.08 -11.28
C VAL A 107 7.50 1.03 -11.75
N VAL A 108 8.19 0.37 -10.82
CA VAL A 108 9.19 -0.66 -11.15
C VAL A 108 8.57 -1.77 -12.00
N VAL A 109 7.44 -2.31 -11.59
CA VAL A 109 6.74 -3.38 -12.33
C VAL A 109 6.35 -2.92 -13.73
N SER A 110 5.86 -1.69 -13.89
CA SER A 110 5.48 -1.16 -15.20
C SER A 110 6.66 -1.03 -16.15
N PHE A 111 7.87 -0.72 -15.64
CA PHE A 111 9.08 -0.67 -16.47
C PHE A 111 9.56 -2.05 -16.92
N TYR A 112 9.42 -3.07 -16.09
CA TYR A 112 9.78 -4.45 -16.42
C TYR A 112 8.72 -5.16 -17.30
N ALA A 113 7.47 -4.71 -17.29
CA ALA A 113 6.39 -5.29 -18.05
C ALA A 113 6.62 -5.11 -19.56
N LYS A 114 6.59 -6.22 -20.31
CA LYS A 114 6.72 -6.22 -21.78
C LYS A 114 5.36 -6.19 -22.47
N ASN A 115 4.34 -6.69 -21.79
CA ASN A 115 2.98 -6.80 -22.30
C ASN A 115 1.98 -6.23 -21.30
N HIS A 116 0.81 -5.85 -21.79
CA HIS A 116 -0.28 -5.36 -20.95
C HIS A 116 -0.76 -6.38 -19.92
N THR A 117 -0.61 -7.67 -20.19
CA THR A 117 -0.99 -8.76 -19.29
C THR A 117 0.00 -9.04 -18.18
N ASP A 118 1.23 -8.48 -18.23
CA ASP A 118 2.26 -8.76 -17.23
C ASP A 118 1.96 -8.09 -15.90
N VAL A 119 1.40 -6.87 -15.93
CA VAL A 119 0.98 -6.14 -14.72
C VAL A 119 -0.11 -6.89 -13.94
N PRO A 120 -1.22 -7.32 -14.56
CA PRO A 120 -2.21 -8.17 -13.89
C PRO A 120 -1.65 -9.51 -13.38
N ARG A 121 -0.73 -10.12 -14.11
CA ARG A 121 -0.05 -11.34 -13.66
C ARG A 121 0.75 -11.08 -12.37
N PHE A 122 1.57 -10.03 -12.34
CA PHE A 122 2.31 -9.65 -11.14
C PHE A 122 1.37 -9.38 -9.97
N SER A 123 0.28 -8.66 -10.20
CA SER A 123 -0.74 -8.39 -9.18
C SER A 123 -1.31 -9.68 -8.62
N ASN A 124 -1.71 -10.62 -9.46
CA ASN A 124 -2.35 -11.86 -9.04
C ASN A 124 -1.37 -12.84 -8.36
N TYR A 125 -0.11 -12.90 -8.80
CA TYR A 125 0.86 -13.87 -8.27
C TYR A 125 1.65 -13.36 -7.06
N ILE A 126 1.81 -12.05 -6.92
CA ILE A 126 2.63 -11.46 -5.84
C ILE A 126 1.78 -10.62 -4.88
N ILE A 127 1.03 -9.64 -5.40
CA ILE A 127 0.28 -8.71 -4.55
C ILE A 127 -0.90 -9.41 -3.86
N MET A 128 -1.66 -10.24 -4.56
CA MET A 128 -2.79 -10.96 -3.98
C MET A 128 -2.38 -11.92 -2.85
N PRO A 129 -1.43 -12.84 -3.01
CA PRO A 129 -1.01 -13.69 -1.90
C PRO A 129 -0.45 -12.88 -0.73
N MET A 130 0.32 -11.81 -1.00
CA MET A 130 0.80 -10.91 0.03
C MET A 130 -0.35 -10.25 0.79
N ALA A 131 -1.41 -9.83 0.10
CA ALA A 131 -2.60 -9.23 0.71
C ALA A 131 -3.31 -10.17 1.68
N TYR A 132 -3.40 -11.46 1.36
CA TYR A 132 -4.01 -12.46 2.23
C TYR A 132 -3.11 -12.87 3.41
N LEU A 133 -1.80 -12.98 3.18
CA LEU A 133 -0.84 -13.41 4.19
C LEU A 133 -0.49 -12.30 5.21
N CYS A 134 -0.50 -11.04 4.79
CA CYS A 134 -0.03 -9.90 5.58
C CYS A 134 -1.00 -9.47 6.69
N ASN A 135 -1.32 -10.36 7.64
CA ASN A 135 -2.06 -10.01 8.86
C ASN A 135 -3.35 -9.20 8.63
N THR A 136 -3.90 -9.22 7.39
CA THR A 136 -5.11 -8.46 7.06
C THR A 136 -6.35 -9.18 7.57
N PHE A 137 -6.41 -10.50 7.39
CA PHE A 137 -7.56 -11.34 7.74
C PHE A 137 -7.29 -12.28 8.93
N PHE A 138 -6.02 -12.61 9.20
CA PHE A 138 -5.63 -13.56 10.25
C PHE A 138 -4.63 -12.92 11.22
N SER A 139 -4.73 -13.25 12.50
CA SER A 139 -3.73 -12.85 13.48
C SER A 139 -2.45 -13.68 13.29
N THR A 140 -1.31 -13.02 13.21
CA THR A 140 0.01 -13.66 13.07
C THR A 140 0.42 -14.48 14.30
N GLU A 141 -0.31 -14.37 15.40
CA GLU A 141 -0.02 -15.12 16.65
C GLU A 141 -0.16 -16.63 16.50
N GLN A 142 -0.97 -17.09 15.53
CA GLN A 142 -1.23 -18.51 15.28
C GLN A 142 -0.27 -19.14 14.25
N MET A 143 0.71 -18.39 13.74
CA MET A 143 1.62 -18.86 12.70
C MET A 143 2.97 -19.34 13.24
N PRO A 144 3.64 -20.31 12.59
CA PRO A 144 5.00 -20.73 12.92
C PRO A 144 6.00 -19.58 12.91
N HIS A 145 6.99 -19.60 13.82
CA HIS A 145 7.94 -18.50 14.02
C HIS A 145 8.60 -17.99 12.74
N GLY A 146 9.05 -18.87 11.84
CA GLY A 146 9.71 -18.46 10.60
C GLY A 146 8.80 -17.70 9.60
N LEU A 147 7.55 -18.11 9.48
CA LEU A 147 6.55 -17.41 8.65
C LEU A 147 6.18 -16.04 9.23
N ARG A 148 6.11 -15.95 10.56
CA ARG A 148 5.79 -14.70 11.27
C ARG A 148 6.84 -13.62 11.02
N GLU A 149 8.12 -13.96 10.99
CA GLU A 149 9.19 -12.99 10.72
C GLU A 149 9.15 -12.47 9.29
N VAL A 150 8.98 -13.36 8.30
CA VAL A 150 8.88 -12.99 6.89
C VAL A 150 7.65 -12.10 6.63
N ILE A 151 6.49 -12.49 7.17
CA ILE A 151 5.25 -11.73 7.01
C ILE A 151 5.36 -10.38 7.75
N GLY A 152 5.95 -10.37 8.95
CA GLY A 152 6.19 -9.15 9.73
C GLY A 152 7.10 -8.15 9.03
N ALA A 153 8.03 -8.59 8.21
CA ALA A 153 8.89 -7.72 7.43
C ALA A 153 8.16 -7.02 6.27
N LEU A 154 7.04 -7.56 5.77
CA LEU A 154 6.34 -6.99 4.63
C LEU A 154 5.71 -5.63 4.94
N PRO A 155 5.79 -4.64 4.01
CA PRO A 155 5.32 -3.28 4.26
C PRO A 155 3.82 -3.21 4.58
N LEU A 156 3.00 -4.05 3.96
CA LEU A 156 1.57 -4.12 4.24
C LEU A 156 1.28 -4.60 5.67
N SER A 157 2.04 -5.58 6.16
CA SER A 157 1.89 -6.12 7.52
C SER A 157 2.17 -5.04 8.56
N GLN A 158 3.25 -4.28 8.37
CA GLN A 158 3.59 -3.14 9.23
C GLN A 158 2.51 -2.06 9.20
N THR A 159 2.02 -1.71 8.02
CA THR A 159 0.95 -0.71 7.87
C THR A 159 -0.33 -1.14 8.58
N SER A 160 -0.75 -2.40 8.42
CA SER A 160 -1.97 -2.91 9.06
C SER A 160 -1.83 -2.96 10.58
N ALA A 161 -0.65 -3.36 11.10
CA ALA A 161 -0.36 -3.37 12.53
C ALA A 161 -0.39 -1.95 13.12
N MET A 162 0.23 -0.97 12.46
CA MET A 162 0.25 0.42 12.90
C MET A 162 -1.16 1.04 12.90
N LEU A 163 -1.95 0.81 11.85
CA LEU A 163 -3.32 1.31 11.78
C LEU A 163 -4.19 0.70 12.89
N ARG A 164 -3.98 -0.57 13.27
CA ARG A 164 -4.69 -1.21 14.39
C ARG A 164 -4.31 -0.58 15.73
N THR A 165 -3.02 -0.35 15.97
CA THR A 165 -2.54 0.29 17.20
C THR A 165 -3.16 1.69 17.38
N ILE A 166 -3.21 2.47 16.29
CA ILE A 166 -3.81 3.81 16.31
C ILE A 166 -5.33 3.73 16.51
N ALA A 167 -6.00 2.81 15.80
CA ALA A 167 -7.45 2.61 15.92
C ALA A 167 -7.87 2.16 17.33
N ALA A 168 -6.96 1.48 18.06
CA ALA A 168 -7.13 1.14 19.48
C ALA A 168 -6.85 2.31 20.44
N GLY A 169 -6.42 3.48 19.91
CA GLY A 169 -6.10 4.65 20.73
C GLY A 169 -4.70 4.61 21.36
N GLU A 170 -3.87 3.65 21.00
CA GLU A 170 -2.51 3.51 21.51
C GLU A 170 -1.50 4.35 20.70
N LYS A 171 -0.42 4.78 21.36
CA LYS A 171 0.66 5.51 20.69
C LYS A 171 1.43 4.55 19.77
N CYS A 172 1.42 4.82 18.49
CA CYS A 172 2.20 4.04 17.51
C CYS A 172 3.69 4.36 17.65
N GLY A 173 4.53 3.30 17.68
CA GLY A 173 5.97 3.45 17.66
C GLY A 173 6.48 3.94 16.29
N TYR A 174 7.58 4.71 16.28
CA TYR A 174 8.22 5.21 15.05
C TYR A 174 8.83 4.10 14.18
N THR A 175 8.98 2.90 14.71
CA THR A 175 9.66 1.78 14.05
C THR A 175 9.02 1.40 12.71
N GLY A 176 7.69 1.36 12.65
CA GLY A 176 6.99 1.01 11.40
C GLY A 176 7.11 2.10 10.32
N VAL A 177 7.14 3.39 10.72
CA VAL A 177 7.38 4.49 9.78
C VAL A 177 8.79 4.40 9.20
N LEU A 178 9.79 4.09 10.03
CA LEU A 178 11.17 3.88 9.58
C LEU A 178 11.26 2.71 8.58
N ILE A 179 10.55 1.62 8.83
CA ILE A 179 10.51 0.48 7.90
C ILE A 179 9.88 0.90 6.57
N LEU A 180 8.74 1.59 6.58
CA LEU A 180 8.09 2.06 5.34
C LEU A 180 8.96 3.05 4.56
N THR A 181 9.63 3.99 5.26
CA THR A 181 10.56 4.92 4.61
C THR A 181 11.78 4.20 4.03
N THR A 182 12.29 3.18 4.71
CA THR A 182 13.40 2.36 4.19
C THR A 182 12.98 1.63 2.91
N TYR A 183 11.78 1.05 2.87
CA TYR A 183 11.25 0.44 1.66
C TYR A 183 11.12 1.46 0.51
N LEU A 184 10.64 2.66 0.81
CA LEU A 184 10.50 3.71 -0.19
C LEU A 184 11.85 4.12 -0.77
N VAL A 185 12.89 4.24 0.06
CA VAL A 185 14.25 4.56 -0.40
C VAL A 185 14.86 3.42 -1.21
N VAL A 186 14.71 2.17 -0.77
CA VAL A 186 15.24 0.99 -1.48
C VAL A 186 14.60 0.81 -2.84
N PHE A 187 13.27 0.88 -2.94
CA PHE A 187 12.58 0.73 -4.22
C PHE A 187 12.60 2.00 -5.08
N GLY A 188 12.75 3.18 -4.47
CA GLY A 188 12.89 4.43 -5.21
C GLY A 188 14.29 4.68 -5.75
N GLY A 189 15.30 3.94 -5.26
CA GLY A 189 16.68 3.99 -5.76
C GLY A 189 16.99 2.96 -6.86
N LEU A 190 16.02 2.10 -7.21
CA LEU A 190 16.11 1.12 -8.31
C LEU A 190 15.62 1.75 -9.62
#